data_9cd0b6f849005afb9b4d7157885a4c5d
#
_entry.id   9cd0b6f849005afb9b4d7157885a4c5d
#
_cell.length_a   1.000
_cell.length_b   1.000
_cell.length_c   1.000
_cell.angle_alpha   90.00
_cell.angle_beta   90.00
_cell.angle_gamma   90.00
#
_symmetry.space_group_name_H-M   'P 1'
#
loop_
_entity.id
_entity.type
_entity.pdbx_description
1 polymer ?
#
loop_
_entity_poly.entity_id
_entity_poly.type
_entity_poly.pdbx_seq_one_letter_code
_entity_poly.pdbx_strand_id
1 'polypeptide(L)'
;MKNIYLIGDSIRFGAPNLSPYNFGSPGYERYVKEKLAGVANVLGAPENSRFAQFTLRFLTSWTKNIPASQIDVVHWNNGLWDALRMFDDDPLTPIDVYALMLKRVYRRIRRLMPNAKVVFALSTPVIEAKQPKEFYRYNREIEEYNRVACEVMKELNVPVNDLYTLASGFDDSYYADATHFSEKGCRALADQIAKVCMEALEA
;
A
#
# COMPACT_ATOMS: atom_id res chain seq x y z
N MET A 1 20.17 -1.41 -14.35
CA MET A 1 18.86 -0.79 -14.15
C MET A 1 18.52 -0.87 -12.66
N LYS A 2 17.95 0.17 -12.09
CA LYS A 2 17.55 0.21 -10.67
C LYS A 2 16.33 -0.69 -10.42
N ASN A 3 16.24 -1.28 -9.23
CA ASN A 3 15.16 -2.19 -8.86
C ASN A 3 14.27 -1.57 -7.77
N ILE A 4 12.97 -1.48 -8.04
CA ILE A 4 11.95 -1.01 -7.12
C ILE A 4 11.06 -2.19 -6.73
N TYR A 5 10.78 -2.37 -5.44
CA TYR A 5 9.89 -3.41 -4.93
C TYR A 5 8.65 -2.80 -4.28
N LEU A 6 7.47 -3.15 -4.80
CA LEU A 6 6.19 -2.64 -4.32
C LEU A 6 5.54 -3.66 -3.38
N ILE A 7 5.18 -3.21 -2.17
CA ILE A 7 4.42 -3.96 -1.17
C ILE A 7 3.15 -3.17 -0.88
N GLY A 8 1.99 -3.80 -0.93
CA GLY A 8 0.72 -3.14 -0.63
C GLY A 8 -0.46 -4.10 -0.82
N ASP A 9 -1.61 -3.65 -0.38
CA ASP A 9 -2.85 -4.40 -0.43
C ASP A 9 -3.50 -4.44 -1.83
N SER A 10 -4.82 -4.58 -1.89
CA SER A 10 -5.57 -4.64 -3.15
C SER A 10 -5.53 -3.33 -3.95
N ILE A 11 -5.22 -2.19 -3.33
CA ILE A 11 -5.04 -0.92 -4.05
C ILE A 11 -3.81 -1.00 -4.96
N ARG A 12 -2.75 -1.69 -4.52
CA ARG A 12 -1.58 -1.98 -5.32
C ARG A 12 -1.80 -3.13 -6.30
N PHE A 13 -2.25 -4.27 -5.77
CA PHE A 13 -2.28 -5.56 -6.46
C PHE A 13 -3.43 -5.67 -7.47
N GLY A 14 -4.50 -4.94 -7.23
CA GLY A 14 -5.76 -5.08 -7.93
C GLY A 14 -6.74 -5.98 -7.17
N ALA A 15 -7.99 -5.85 -7.57
CA ALA A 15 -9.10 -6.63 -7.03
C ALA A 15 -9.87 -7.23 -8.21
N PRO A 16 -9.76 -8.54 -8.46
CA PRO A 16 -10.49 -9.18 -9.54
C PRO A 16 -12.00 -9.15 -9.28
N ASN A 17 -12.78 -9.08 -10.35
CA ASN A 17 -14.26 -9.07 -10.28
C ASN A 17 -14.80 -10.47 -9.89
N LEU A 18 -14.55 -10.88 -8.64
CA LEU A 18 -14.93 -12.19 -8.11
C LEU A 18 -16.01 -12.11 -7.02
N SER A 19 -16.48 -10.92 -6.68
CA SER A 19 -17.45 -10.68 -5.63
C SER A 19 -18.53 -9.71 -6.12
N PRO A 20 -19.80 -9.81 -5.66
CA PRO A 20 -20.82 -8.82 -5.96
C PRO A 20 -20.47 -7.41 -5.45
N TYR A 21 -19.46 -7.28 -4.61
CA TYR A 21 -18.97 -6.02 -4.05
C TYR A 21 -17.70 -5.48 -4.72
N ASN A 22 -17.15 -6.18 -5.73
CA ASN A 22 -15.88 -5.84 -6.34
C ASN A 22 -16.01 -5.79 -7.87
N PHE A 23 -15.92 -4.59 -8.43
CA PHE A 23 -16.10 -4.31 -9.86
C PHE A 23 -14.84 -4.45 -10.70
N GLY A 24 -13.79 -5.04 -10.16
CA GLY A 24 -12.54 -5.25 -10.88
C GLY A 24 -11.66 -4.00 -10.95
N SER A 25 -10.76 -3.85 -10.00
CA SER A 25 -9.72 -2.82 -10.02
C SER A 25 -8.43 -3.39 -10.59
N PRO A 26 -7.76 -2.70 -11.54
CA PRO A 26 -6.49 -3.18 -12.10
C PRO A 26 -5.32 -3.08 -11.11
N GLY A 27 -5.45 -2.31 -10.02
CA GLY A 27 -4.36 -1.96 -9.12
C GLY A 27 -3.35 -0.99 -9.75
N TYR A 28 -2.66 -0.21 -8.92
CA TYR A 28 -1.71 0.79 -9.44
C TYR A 28 -0.36 0.19 -9.89
N GLU A 29 0.01 -1.01 -9.43
CA GLU A 29 1.32 -1.62 -9.75
C GLU A 29 1.57 -1.71 -11.25
N ARG A 30 0.56 -2.10 -12.01
CA ARG A 30 0.64 -2.17 -13.47
C ARG A 30 1.08 -0.84 -14.08
N TYR A 31 0.49 0.25 -13.64
CA TYR A 31 0.75 1.58 -14.21
C TYR A 31 2.08 2.17 -13.73
N VAL A 32 2.54 1.83 -12.53
CA VAL A 32 3.91 2.15 -12.09
C VAL A 32 4.92 1.44 -12.98
N LYS A 33 4.69 0.15 -13.33
CA LYS A 33 5.53 -0.60 -14.27
C LYS A 33 5.55 0.04 -15.66
N GLU A 34 4.39 0.41 -16.18
CA GLU A 34 4.26 1.10 -17.48
C GLU A 34 5.06 2.42 -17.48
N LYS A 35 4.89 3.22 -16.42
CA LYS A 35 5.49 4.56 -16.30
C LYS A 35 7.02 4.53 -16.16
N LEU A 36 7.55 3.53 -15.49
CA LEU A 36 8.99 3.38 -15.25
C LEU A 36 9.67 2.42 -16.22
N ALA A 37 8.96 1.98 -17.29
CA ALA A 37 9.52 1.12 -18.30
C ALA A 37 10.76 1.75 -18.95
N GLY A 38 11.86 0.99 -19.02
CA GLY A 38 13.15 1.46 -19.52
C GLY A 38 13.96 2.32 -18.52
N VAL A 39 13.38 2.74 -17.41
CA VAL A 39 14.04 3.55 -16.37
C VAL A 39 14.40 2.71 -15.15
N ALA A 40 13.45 1.95 -14.62
CA ALA A 40 13.65 1.06 -13.50
C ALA A 40 12.92 -0.26 -13.70
N ASN A 41 13.43 -1.32 -13.08
CA ASN A 41 12.74 -2.60 -12.99
C ASN A 41 11.83 -2.59 -11.78
N VAL A 42 10.51 -2.65 -12.01
CA VAL A 42 9.50 -2.62 -10.95
C VAL A 42 8.99 -4.04 -10.70
N LEU A 43 9.25 -4.53 -9.50
CA LEU A 43 8.79 -5.81 -8.97
C LEU A 43 7.69 -5.54 -7.94
N GLY A 44 6.76 -6.49 -7.76
CA GLY A 44 5.73 -6.40 -6.73
C GLY A 44 5.65 -7.67 -5.90
N ALA A 45 5.14 -7.56 -4.69
CA ALA A 45 4.75 -8.72 -3.90
C ALA A 45 3.76 -9.58 -4.70
N PRO A 46 3.92 -10.92 -4.74
CA PRO A 46 3.17 -11.77 -5.66
C PRO A 46 1.67 -11.88 -5.35
N GLU A 47 1.23 -11.32 -4.24
CA GLU A 47 -0.16 -11.33 -3.79
C GLU A 47 -0.52 -10.03 -3.04
N ASN A 48 -1.81 -9.87 -2.72
CA ASN A 48 -2.32 -8.82 -1.85
C ASN A 48 -1.67 -8.93 -0.46
N SER A 49 -1.02 -7.86 -0.02
CA SER A 49 -0.27 -7.83 1.25
C SER A 49 -1.16 -7.72 2.48
N ARG A 50 -2.46 -7.45 2.33
CA ARG A 50 -3.47 -7.40 3.39
C ARG A 50 -3.03 -6.55 4.60
N PHE A 51 -3.27 -7.05 5.82
CA PHE A 51 -2.90 -6.40 7.07
C PHE A 51 -1.42 -6.61 7.44
N ALA A 52 -0.89 -5.82 8.34
CA ALA A 52 0.55 -5.76 8.64
C ALA A 52 1.14 -7.08 9.13
N GLN A 53 0.40 -7.90 9.91
CA GLN A 53 0.88 -9.22 10.36
C GLN A 53 1.01 -10.20 9.20
N PHE A 54 0.09 -10.13 8.21
CA PHE A 54 0.17 -10.93 7.00
C PHE A 54 1.43 -10.57 6.19
N THR A 55 1.65 -9.27 5.98
CA THR A 55 2.88 -8.78 5.34
C THR A 55 4.13 -9.30 6.07
N LEU A 56 4.18 -9.16 7.39
CA LEU A 56 5.31 -9.63 8.20
C LEU A 56 5.54 -11.14 8.03
N ARG A 57 4.46 -11.94 7.98
CA ARG A 57 4.55 -13.39 7.85
C ARG A 57 5.09 -13.81 6.48
N PHE A 58 4.63 -13.18 5.42
CA PHE A 58 4.88 -13.66 4.06
C PHE A 58 6.05 -12.96 3.36
N LEU A 59 6.53 -11.83 3.85
CA LEU A 59 7.58 -11.03 3.20
C LEU A 59 8.84 -11.86 2.86
N THR A 60 9.27 -12.76 3.75
CA THR A 60 10.41 -13.65 3.48
C THR A 60 10.12 -14.62 2.33
N SER A 61 8.87 -15.10 2.22
CA SER A 61 8.48 -16.01 1.12
C SER A 61 8.41 -15.27 -0.21
N TRP A 62 7.89 -14.05 -0.21
CA TRP A 62 7.77 -13.21 -1.41
C TRP A 62 9.11 -12.80 -2.00
N THR A 63 10.13 -12.71 -1.17
CA THR A 63 11.47 -12.27 -1.60
C THR A 63 12.41 -13.41 -2.00
N LYS A 64 12.00 -14.68 -1.87
CA LYS A 64 12.85 -15.84 -2.18
C LYS A 64 13.32 -15.88 -3.63
N ASN A 65 12.46 -15.49 -4.57
CA ASN A 65 12.69 -15.64 -6.01
C ASN A 65 13.01 -14.31 -6.70
N ILE A 66 13.35 -13.29 -5.95
CA ILE A 66 13.78 -11.99 -6.47
C ILE A 66 15.19 -11.65 -5.98
N PRO A 67 15.93 -10.78 -6.67
CA PRO A 67 17.26 -10.34 -6.22
C PRO A 67 17.13 -9.35 -5.05
N ALA A 68 16.66 -9.82 -3.89
CA ALA A 68 16.29 -8.97 -2.75
C ALA A 68 17.43 -8.04 -2.29
N SER A 69 18.70 -8.50 -2.32
CA SER A 69 19.86 -7.67 -1.98
C SER A 69 20.17 -6.57 -3.01
N GLN A 70 19.57 -6.64 -4.19
CA GLN A 70 19.73 -5.67 -5.28
C GLN A 70 18.54 -4.71 -5.39
N ILE A 71 17.59 -4.76 -4.47
CA ILE A 71 16.49 -3.80 -4.42
C ILE A 71 17.04 -2.45 -3.95
N ASP A 72 16.81 -1.41 -4.74
CA ASP A 72 17.23 -0.05 -4.45
C ASP A 72 16.19 0.76 -3.69
N VAL A 73 14.88 0.53 -4.00
CA VAL A 73 13.75 1.20 -3.33
C VAL A 73 12.67 0.17 -2.99
N VAL A 74 12.14 0.27 -1.78
CA VAL A 74 10.89 -0.40 -1.38
C VAL A 74 9.82 0.65 -1.14
N HIS A 75 8.75 0.62 -1.91
CA HIS A 75 7.53 1.38 -1.66
C HIS A 75 6.52 0.45 -0.98
N TRP A 76 6.12 0.78 0.24
CA TRP A 76 5.36 -0.13 1.11
C TRP A 76 4.12 0.55 1.69
N ASN A 77 2.98 -0.15 1.67
CA ASN A 77 1.74 0.23 2.33
C ASN A 77 1.19 -0.94 3.16
N ASN A 78 0.61 -0.63 4.31
CA ASN A 78 -0.35 -1.38 5.11
C ASN A 78 -1.26 -0.39 5.83
N GLY A 79 -2.49 -0.77 6.13
CA GLY A 79 -3.42 0.05 6.90
C GLY A 79 -4.90 -0.19 6.59
N LEU A 80 -5.33 -0.22 5.31
CA LEU A 80 -6.75 -0.40 4.96
C LEU A 80 -7.33 -1.74 5.47
N TRP A 81 -6.54 -2.80 5.47
CA TRP A 81 -6.95 -4.08 6.04
C TRP A 81 -6.81 -4.09 7.55
N ASP A 82 -5.89 -3.32 8.10
CA ASP A 82 -5.72 -3.19 9.55
C ASP A 82 -6.92 -2.48 10.18
N ALA A 83 -7.41 -1.41 9.53
CA ALA A 83 -8.60 -0.64 9.94
C ALA A 83 -9.94 -1.26 9.50
N LEU A 84 -9.94 -2.43 8.84
CA LEU A 84 -11.17 -3.08 8.38
C LEU A 84 -11.96 -3.63 9.57
N ARG A 85 -13.25 -3.31 9.60
CA ARG A 85 -14.24 -3.93 10.49
C ARG A 85 -15.07 -4.96 9.70
N MET A 86 -15.26 -6.12 10.29
CA MET A 86 -16.13 -7.17 9.76
C MET A 86 -17.38 -7.23 10.63
N PHE A 87 -18.56 -7.03 10.01
CA PHE A 87 -19.85 -7.05 10.71
C PHE A 87 -19.94 -6.05 11.88
N ASP A 88 -19.31 -4.86 11.71
CA ASP A 88 -19.27 -3.80 12.73
C ASP A 88 -18.55 -4.19 14.03
N ASP A 89 -17.68 -5.19 13.97
CA ASP A 89 -16.78 -5.58 15.04
C ASP A 89 -15.59 -4.58 15.14
N ASP A 90 -14.67 -4.81 16.07
CA ASP A 90 -13.45 -4.01 16.20
C ASP A 90 -12.56 -4.13 14.95
N PRO A 91 -11.67 -3.12 14.68
CA PRO A 91 -10.70 -3.22 13.60
C PRO A 91 -9.87 -4.49 13.70
N LEU A 92 -9.58 -5.13 12.54
CA LEU A 92 -8.81 -6.39 12.47
C LEU A 92 -7.45 -6.31 13.18
N THR A 93 -6.83 -5.15 13.20
CA THR A 93 -5.58 -4.93 13.93
C THR A 93 -5.77 -3.75 14.87
N PRO A 94 -5.82 -3.94 16.19
CA PRO A 94 -5.82 -2.84 17.15
C PRO A 94 -4.66 -1.87 16.89
N ILE A 95 -4.90 -0.58 17.12
CA ILE A 95 -4.00 0.48 16.64
C ILE A 95 -2.58 0.43 17.25
N ASP A 96 -2.47 0.03 18.51
CA ASP A 96 -1.19 -0.20 19.20
C ASP A 96 -0.44 -1.40 18.60
N VAL A 97 -1.17 -2.46 18.26
CA VAL A 97 -0.62 -3.63 17.55
C VAL A 97 -0.18 -3.23 16.15
N TYR A 98 -0.97 -2.40 15.44
CA TYR A 98 -0.59 -1.87 14.12
C TYR A 98 0.74 -1.13 14.18
N ALA A 99 0.91 -0.18 15.10
CA ALA A 99 2.17 0.54 15.29
C ALA A 99 3.36 -0.41 15.52
N LEU A 100 3.17 -1.42 16.40
CA LEU A 100 4.18 -2.45 16.64
C LEU A 100 4.50 -3.25 15.38
N MET A 101 3.48 -3.64 14.60
CA MET A 101 3.67 -4.44 13.40
C MET A 101 4.38 -3.66 12.30
N LEU A 102 4.11 -2.36 12.11
CA LEU A 102 4.84 -1.52 11.17
C LEU A 102 6.35 -1.52 11.49
N LYS A 103 6.73 -1.35 12.76
CA LYS A 103 8.14 -1.42 13.18
C LYS A 103 8.76 -2.79 12.89
N ARG A 104 7.99 -3.87 13.03
CA ARG A 104 8.45 -5.25 12.75
C ARG A 104 8.60 -5.50 11.25
N VAL A 105 7.65 -5.03 10.43
CA VAL A 105 7.71 -5.14 8.96
C VAL A 105 8.93 -4.36 8.44
N TYR A 106 9.11 -3.11 8.89
CA TYR A 106 10.30 -2.31 8.52
C TYR A 106 11.60 -3.05 8.83
N ARG A 107 11.77 -3.57 10.05
CA ARG A 107 12.97 -4.36 10.42
C ARG A 107 13.16 -5.57 9.53
N ARG A 108 12.07 -6.23 9.10
CA ARG A 108 12.14 -7.37 8.18
C ARG A 108 12.54 -6.91 6.77
N ILE A 109 12.01 -5.79 6.27
CA ILE A 109 12.41 -5.18 5.00
C ILE A 109 13.92 -4.89 5.04
N ARG A 110 14.41 -4.20 6.06
CA ARG A 110 15.84 -3.85 6.21
C ARG A 110 16.75 -5.08 6.26
N ARG A 111 16.26 -6.19 6.83
CA ARG A 111 17.02 -7.46 6.88
C ARG A 111 17.10 -8.16 5.53
N LEU A 112 16.02 -8.13 4.76
CA LEU A 112 15.94 -8.84 3.46
C LEU A 112 16.49 -8.01 2.30
N MET A 113 16.34 -6.69 2.38
CA MET A 113 16.71 -5.70 1.37
C MET A 113 17.57 -4.60 2.02
N PRO A 114 18.80 -4.92 2.45
CA PRO A 114 19.63 -4.04 3.30
C PRO A 114 20.01 -2.72 2.63
N ASN A 115 20.12 -2.73 1.29
CA ASN A 115 20.51 -1.56 0.50
C ASN A 115 19.33 -0.69 0.08
N ALA A 116 18.09 -1.16 0.26
CA ALA A 116 16.91 -0.47 -0.22
C ALA A 116 16.62 0.78 0.63
N LYS A 117 16.29 1.88 -0.03
CA LYS A 117 15.60 3.00 0.60
C LYS A 117 14.13 2.63 0.72
N VAL A 118 13.55 2.88 1.89
CA VAL A 118 12.15 2.53 2.15
C VAL A 118 11.32 3.81 2.12
N VAL A 119 10.19 3.77 1.42
CA VAL A 119 9.14 4.80 1.41
C VAL A 119 7.85 4.13 1.88
N PHE A 120 7.18 4.71 2.86
CA PHE A 120 5.88 4.24 3.32
C PHE A 120 4.76 5.04 2.67
N ALA A 121 3.72 4.37 2.16
CA ALA A 121 2.55 5.03 1.60
C ALA A 121 1.37 4.99 2.57
N LEU A 122 0.74 6.14 2.80
CA LEU A 122 -0.49 6.22 3.59
C LEU A 122 -1.64 5.50 2.88
N SER A 123 -2.55 4.95 3.68
CA SER A 123 -3.78 4.34 3.21
C SER A 123 -4.71 5.40 2.62
N THR A 124 -5.36 5.07 1.52
CA THR A 124 -6.30 5.95 0.82
C THR A 124 -7.66 6.00 1.51
N PRO A 125 -8.46 7.06 1.31
CA PRO A 125 -9.84 7.10 1.81
C PRO A 125 -10.73 6.11 1.05
N VAL A 126 -11.92 5.88 1.61
CA VAL A 126 -12.98 5.04 1.05
C VAL A 126 -14.28 5.84 0.88
N ILE A 127 -15.19 5.35 0.04
CA ILE A 127 -16.54 5.93 -0.08
C ILE A 127 -17.44 5.23 0.95
N GLU A 128 -17.52 5.76 2.18
CA GLU A 128 -18.23 5.14 3.29
C GLU A 128 -19.68 4.76 2.93
N ALA A 129 -20.40 5.65 2.24
CA ALA A 129 -21.80 5.42 1.86
C ALA A 129 -22.03 4.22 0.90
N LYS A 130 -20.97 3.72 0.27
CA LYS A 130 -21.02 2.61 -0.69
C LYS A 130 -20.50 1.30 -0.12
N GLN A 131 -19.99 1.28 1.12
CA GLN A 131 -19.42 0.06 1.70
C GLN A 131 -20.52 -0.90 2.15
N PRO A 132 -20.33 -2.23 1.96
CA PRO A 132 -21.21 -3.24 2.52
C PRO A 132 -21.02 -3.32 4.04
N LYS A 133 -22.08 -3.66 4.77
CA LYS A 133 -22.07 -3.75 6.24
C LYS A 133 -21.09 -4.80 6.77
N GLU A 134 -20.83 -5.82 5.96
CA GLU A 134 -19.95 -6.94 6.31
C GLU A 134 -18.46 -6.59 6.25
N PHE A 135 -18.12 -5.51 5.53
CA PHE A 135 -16.73 -5.05 5.32
C PHE A 135 -16.71 -3.53 5.34
N TYR A 136 -16.55 -2.96 6.52
CA TYR A 136 -16.68 -1.52 6.70
C TYR A 136 -15.38 -0.87 7.19
N ARG A 137 -15.11 0.36 6.73
CA ARG A 137 -14.05 1.24 7.22
C ARG A 137 -14.60 2.63 7.38
N TYR A 138 -14.19 3.30 8.46
CA TYR A 138 -14.46 4.72 8.68
C TYR A 138 -13.25 5.55 8.26
N ASN A 139 -13.45 6.60 7.46
CA ASN A 139 -12.34 7.48 7.06
C ASN A 139 -11.65 8.10 8.26
N ARG A 140 -12.39 8.46 9.30
CA ARG A 140 -11.82 8.93 10.58
C ARG A 140 -10.84 7.94 11.21
N GLU A 141 -11.08 6.64 11.07
CA GLU A 141 -10.18 5.61 11.58
C GLU A 141 -8.97 5.42 10.65
N ILE A 142 -9.19 5.46 9.33
CA ILE A 142 -8.10 5.46 8.36
C ILE A 142 -7.14 6.63 8.63
N GLU A 143 -7.67 7.82 8.90
CA GLU A 143 -6.86 9.00 9.28
C GLU A 143 -6.08 8.76 10.57
N GLU A 144 -6.67 8.12 11.56
CA GLU A 144 -5.98 7.77 12.80
C GLU A 144 -4.87 6.75 12.59
N TYR A 145 -5.12 5.70 11.78
CA TYR A 145 -4.09 4.71 11.40
C TYR A 145 -2.96 5.38 10.59
N ASN A 146 -3.29 6.29 9.69
CA ASN A 146 -2.32 7.07 8.93
C ASN A 146 -1.49 7.98 9.85
N ARG A 147 -2.11 8.63 10.85
CA ARG A 147 -1.41 9.45 11.84
C ARG A 147 -0.40 8.60 12.63
N VAL A 148 -0.82 7.44 13.14
CA VAL A 148 0.07 6.51 13.84
C VAL A 148 1.18 6.00 12.93
N ALA A 149 0.88 5.71 11.67
CA ALA A 149 1.91 5.33 10.70
C ALA A 149 2.94 6.45 10.51
N CYS A 150 2.51 7.72 10.38
CA CYS A 150 3.42 8.85 10.28
C CYS A 150 4.34 8.97 11.49
N GLU A 151 3.83 8.77 12.70
CA GLU A 151 4.63 8.79 13.93
C GLU A 151 5.69 7.68 13.93
N VAL A 152 5.28 6.45 13.58
CA VAL A 152 6.21 5.32 13.45
C VAL A 152 7.26 5.58 12.37
N MET A 153 6.88 6.08 11.21
CA MET A 153 7.81 6.35 10.11
C MET A 153 8.78 7.48 10.45
N LYS A 154 8.33 8.49 11.20
CA LYS A 154 9.20 9.56 11.73
C LYS A 154 10.25 8.98 12.68
N GLU A 155 9.88 8.09 13.62
CA GLU A 155 10.83 7.42 14.51
C GLU A 155 11.87 6.58 13.74
N LEU A 156 11.47 6.01 12.59
CA LEU A 156 12.31 5.14 11.77
C LEU A 156 13.10 5.91 10.69
N ASN A 157 12.94 7.23 10.59
CA ASN A 157 13.49 8.07 9.52
C ASN A 157 13.10 7.57 8.12
N VAL A 158 11.84 7.15 7.94
CA VAL A 158 11.28 6.67 6.69
C VAL A 158 10.41 7.78 6.08
N PRO A 159 10.66 8.24 4.85
CA PRO A 159 9.80 9.19 4.17
C PRO A 159 8.42 8.59 3.90
N VAL A 160 7.41 9.48 3.92
CA VAL A 160 6.01 9.12 3.72
C VAL A 160 5.52 9.65 2.39
N ASN A 161 4.88 8.78 1.61
CA ASN A 161 4.12 9.13 0.41
C ASN A 161 2.64 9.29 0.78
N ASP A 162 2.13 10.51 0.78
CA ASP A 162 0.76 10.82 1.17
C ASP A 162 -0.23 10.56 0.02
N LEU A 163 -0.64 9.29 -0.12
CA LEU A 163 -1.70 8.89 -1.04
C LEU A 163 -3.10 9.22 -0.51
N TYR A 164 -3.24 9.48 0.81
CA TYR A 164 -4.53 9.85 1.38
C TYR A 164 -4.97 11.22 0.87
N THR A 165 -4.12 12.22 1.00
CA THR A 165 -4.42 13.59 0.53
C THR A 165 -4.66 13.61 -0.98
N LEU A 166 -3.87 12.90 -1.78
CA LEU A 166 -4.11 12.80 -3.21
C LEU A 166 -5.51 12.25 -3.52
N ALA A 167 -5.86 11.10 -2.92
CA ALA A 167 -7.11 10.41 -3.21
C ALA A 167 -8.34 11.10 -2.59
N SER A 168 -8.17 11.92 -1.57
CA SER A 168 -9.26 12.73 -0.99
C SER A 168 -9.81 13.79 -1.97
N GLY A 169 -9.03 14.14 -2.99
CA GLY A 169 -9.47 15.02 -4.08
C GLY A 169 -10.18 14.28 -5.24
N PHE A 170 -10.37 12.98 -5.16
CA PHE A 170 -10.94 12.19 -6.24
C PHE A 170 -12.47 12.19 -6.20
N ASP A 171 -13.09 12.39 -7.36
CA ASP A 171 -14.52 12.17 -7.56
C ASP A 171 -14.83 10.68 -7.83
N ASP A 172 -16.13 10.34 -7.91
CA ASP A 172 -16.60 8.98 -8.14
C ASP A 172 -16.01 8.30 -9.39
N SER A 173 -15.58 9.06 -10.40
CA SER A 173 -15.00 8.49 -11.64
C SER A 173 -13.63 7.83 -11.43
N TYR A 174 -12.96 8.16 -10.32
CA TYR A 174 -11.69 7.55 -9.93
C TYR A 174 -11.84 6.21 -9.19
N TYR A 175 -13.06 5.87 -8.76
CA TYR A 175 -13.34 4.64 -8.01
C TYR A 175 -13.96 3.56 -8.89
N ALA A 176 -13.61 2.31 -8.65
CA ALA A 176 -14.25 1.13 -9.21
C ALA A 176 -15.36 0.60 -8.29
N ASP A 177 -15.16 0.72 -6.99
CA ASP A 177 -16.14 0.38 -5.94
C ASP A 177 -15.97 1.31 -4.72
N ALA A 178 -16.47 0.93 -3.57
CA ALA A 178 -16.37 1.73 -2.35
C ALA A 178 -14.91 1.95 -1.85
N THR A 179 -13.97 1.11 -2.28
CA THR A 179 -12.60 1.05 -1.74
C THR A 179 -11.55 1.12 -2.84
N HIS A 180 -11.81 0.45 -3.98
CA HIS A 180 -10.83 0.27 -5.04
C HIS A 180 -10.98 1.32 -6.14
N PHE A 181 -9.87 1.59 -6.81
CA PHE A 181 -9.81 2.62 -7.84
C PHE A 181 -10.04 2.06 -9.25
N SER A 182 -10.68 2.87 -10.07
CA SER A 182 -10.79 2.66 -11.53
C SER A 182 -9.40 2.77 -12.17
N GLU A 183 -9.31 2.49 -13.46
CA GLU A 183 -8.07 2.73 -14.22
C GLU A 183 -7.58 4.17 -14.05
N LYS A 184 -8.48 5.16 -14.12
CA LYS A 184 -8.16 6.59 -13.93
C LYS A 184 -7.53 6.85 -12.55
N GLY A 185 -8.13 6.30 -11.49
CA GLY A 185 -7.61 6.44 -10.13
C GLY A 185 -6.27 5.73 -9.94
N CYS A 186 -6.14 4.50 -10.47
CA CYS A 186 -4.89 3.76 -10.40
C CYS A 186 -3.74 4.48 -11.13
N ARG A 187 -4.00 5.13 -12.28
CA ARG A 187 -3.01 5.92 -12.99
C ARG A 187 -2.57 7.15 -12.19
N ALA A 188 -3.51 7.87 -11.57
CA ALA A 188 -3.20 9.02 -10.74
C ALA A 188 -2.35 8.64 -9.51
N LEU A 189 -2.68 7.52 -8.85
CA LEU A 189 -1.84 6.99 -7.77
C LEU A 189 -0.44 6.60 -8.27
N ALA A 190 -0.37 5.94 -9.44
CA ALA A 190 0.89 5.50 -10.03
C ALA A 190 1.80 6.67 -10.40
N ASP A 191 1.24 7.81 -10.79
CA ASP A 191 2.00 9.02 -11.11
C ASP A 191 2.77 9.52 -9.88
N GLN A 192 2.09 9.64 -8.74
CA GLN A 192 2.73 10.05 -7.50
C GLN A 192 3.72 9.02 -6.99
N ILE A 193 3.37 7.72 -7.05
CA ILE A 193 4.25 6.62 -6.61
C ILE A 193 5.52 6.58 -7.44
N ALA A 194 5.42 6.66 -8.76
CA ALA A 194 6.58 6.67 -9.66
C ALA A 194 7.50 7.85 -9.35
N LYS A 195 6.94 9.06 -9.18
CA LYS A 195 7.69 10.26 -8.81
C LYS A 195 8.47 10.04 -7.51
N VAL A 196 7.79 9.64 -6.43
CA VAL A 196 8.42 9.44 -5.12
C VAL A 196 9.49 8.33 -5.14
N CYS A 197 9.25 7.25 -5.90
CA CYS A 197 10.26 6.21 -6.07
C CYS A 197 11.49 6.72 -6.81
N MET A 198 11.34 7.57 -7.82
CA MET A 198 12.47 8.17 -8.54
C MET A 198 13.24 9.14 -7.64
N GLU A 199 12.57 10.01 -6.89
CA GLU A 199 13.19 10.89 -5.90
C GLU A 199 14.00 10.08 -4.87
N ALA A 200 13.45 8.94 -4.40
CA ALA A 200 14.18 8.06 -3.50
C ALA A 200 15.39 7.40 -4.15
N LEU A 201 15.42 7.16 -5.46
CA LEU A 201 16.58 6.62 -6.15
C LEU A 201 17.72 7.64 -6.25
N GLU A 202 17.39 8.94 -6.35
CA GLU A 202 18.35 10.03 -6.52
C GLU A 202 18.93 10.54 -5.18
N ALA A 203 18.17 10.45 -4.09
CA ALA A 203 18.58 10.91 -2.75
C ALA A 203 19.72 10.05 -2.18
#